data_41300dca16a4cce1313997afe920e546
#
_entry.id   41300dca16a4cce1313997afe920e546
#
_cell.length_a   1.000
_cell.length_b   1.000
_cell.length_c   1.000
_cell.angle_alpha   90.00
_cell.angle_beta   90.00
_cell.angle_gamma   90.00
#
_symmetry.space_group_name_H-M   'P 1'
#
loop_
_entity.id
_entity.type
_entity.pdbx_description
1 polymer ?
#
loop_
_entity_poly.entity_id
_entity_poly.type
_entity_poly.pdbx_seq_one_letter_code
_entity_poly.pdbx_strand_id
1 'polypeptide(L)'
;MNIAPEQFAEVNKSTIDAAMQIAKVSFDAAERLVGLQLAVGRDALSESAKNATLLTEVRDVQDLTAFRGKIAETSSDKWSNYSKAVYEVAQQTQAQWSNLFEAQVTELNKNVAVALDKAAKTAPAGTDVAIAAIKSSITAASAAFDSMTKAAKQVATFTDANVKAAATATTAAVKSAKK
;
A
#
# COMPACT_ATOMS: atom_id res chain seq x y z
N MET A 1 5.08 -40.16 8.65
CA MET A 1 6.03 -39.16 8.18
C MET A 1 6.59 -38.43 9.41
N ASN A 2 7.84 -38.72 9.79
CA ASN A 2 8.51 -37.95 10.85
C ASN A 2 9.07 -36.66 10.20
N ILE A 3 8.43 -35.52 10.42
CA ILE A 3 9.00 -34.22 10.10
C ILE A 3 10.18 -34.01 11.05
N ALA A 4 11.38 -33.80 10.51
CA ALA A 4 12.56 -33.61 11.35
C ALA A 4 12.34 -32.37 12.25
N PRO A 5 12.73 -32.40 13.53
CA PRO A 5 12.54 -31.30 14.47
C PRO A 5 13.05 -29.93 13.92
N GLU A 6 14.10 -29.98 13.11
CA GLU A 6 14.66 -28.79 12.44
C GLU A 6 13.71 -28.15 11.43
N GLN A 7 12.98 -28.98 10.66
CA GLN A 7 11.99 -28.45 9.68
C GLN A 7 10.79 -27.83 10.38
N PHE A 8 10.37 -28.41 11.51
CA PHE A 8 9.30 -27.85 12.32
C PHE A 8 9.70 -26.48 12.92
N ALA A 9 10.94 -26.37 13.42
CA ALA A 9 11.47 -25.11 13.94
C ALA A 9 11.58 -24.02 12.85
N GLU A 10 12.01 -24.39 11.64
CA GLU A 10 12.13 -23.47 10.50
C GLU A 10 10.75 -22.96 10.03
N VAL A 11 9.75 -23.83 9.93
CA VAL A 11 8.37 -23.44 9.60
C VAL A 11 7.77 -22.52 10.66
N ASN A 12 7.96 -22.85 11.95
CA ASN A 12 7.49 -21.99 13.03
C ASN A 12 8.15 -20.60 13.00
N LYS A 13 9.46 -20.54 12.76
CA LYS A 13 10.19 -19.27 12.65
C LYS A 13 9.65 -18.44 11.46
N SER A 14 9.51 -19.03 10.29
CA SER A 14 8.97 -18.38 9.10
C SER A 14 7.54 -17.85 9.35
N THR A 15 6.70 -18.60 10.05
CA THR A 15 5.34 -18.19 10.41
C THR A 15 5.34 -16.99 11.37
N ILE A 16 6.22 -16.99 12.37
CA ILE A 16 6.36 -15.88 13.32
C ILE A 16 6.88 -14.64 12.60
N ASP A 17 7.91 -14.78 11.77
CA ASP A 17 8.49 -13.68 11.00
C ASP A 17 7.44 -13.07 10.06
N ALA A 18 6.63 -13.88 9.40
CA ALA A 18 5.51 -13.44 8.57
C ALA A 18 4.47 -12.66 9.40
N ALA A 19 4.07 -13.18 10.55
CA ALA A 19 3.12 -12.51 11.44
C ALA A 19 3.65 -11.15 11.93
N MET A 20 4.93 -11.07 12.27
CA MET A 20 5.58 -9.82 12.67
C MET A 20 5.63 -8.80 11.53
N GLN A 21 5.89 -9.23 10.29
CA GLN A 21 5.88 -8.35 9.13
C GLN A 21 4.47 -7.82 8.82
N ILE A 22 3.45 -8.68 8.92
CA ILE A 22 2.04 -8.29 8.81
C ILE A 22 1.69 -7.23 9.85
N ALA A 23 2.04 -7.48 11.12
CA ALA A 23 1.80 -6.51 12.19
C ALA A 23 2.50 -5.18 11.90
N LYS A 24 3.77 -5.21 11.46
CA LYS A 24 4.53 -4.01 11.12
C LYS A 24 3.86 -3.18 10.02
N VAL A 25 3.46 -3.79 8.91
CA VAL A 25 2.75 -3.08 7.82
C VAL A 25 1.46 -2.45 8.32
N SER A 26 0.72 -3.16 9.18
CA SER A 26 -0.53 -2.64 9.76
C SER A 26 -0.29 -1.46 10.70
N PHE A 27 0.73 -1.53 11.56
CA PHE A 27 1.10 -0.43 12.45
C PHE A 27 1.62 0.79 11.68
N ASP A 28 2.49 0.60 10.69
CA ASP A 28 3.00 1.68 9.84
C ASP A 28 1.87 2.43 9.12
N ALA A 29 0.87 1.69 8.61
CA ALA A 29 -0.31 2.28 7.98
C ALA A 29 -1.16 3.08 8.98
N ALA A 30 -1.40 2.51 10.17
CA ALA A 30 -2.16 3.18 11.23
C ALA A 30 -1.45 4.45 11.72
N GLU A 31 -0.13 4.40 11.94
CA GLU A 31 0.68 5.54 12.35
C GLU A 31 0.58 6.69 11.34
N ARG A 32 0.69 6.38 10.05
CA ARG A 32 0.57 7.38 8.99
C ARG A 32 -0.82 8.02 8.94
N LEU A 33 -1.88 7.23 9.08
CA LEU A 33 -3.25 7.75 9.12
C LEU A 33 -3.50 8.65 10.34
N VAL A 34 -3.02 8.24 11.52
CA VAL A 34 -3.09 9.06 12.74
C VAL A 34 -2.29 10.34 12.56
N GLY A 35 -1.09 10.26 11.96
CA GLY A 35 -0.27 11.42 11.64
C GLY A 35 -0.99 12.42 10.74
N LEU A 36 -1.69 11.94 9.71
CA LEU A 36 -2.52 12.78 8.83
C LEU A 36 -3.66 13.45 9.59
N GLN A 37 -4.36 12.72 10.47
CA GLN A 37 -5.45 13.28 11.28
C GLN A 37 -4.95 14.37 12.24
N LEU A 38 -3.80 14.15 12.87
CA LEU A 38 -3.17 15.15 13.74
C LEU A 38 -2.71 16.38 12.97
N ALA A 39 -2.19 16.21 11.76
CA ALA A 39 -1.81 17.33 10.88
C ALA A 39 -3.05 18.17 10.51
N VAL A 40 -4.15 17.52 10.12
CA VAL A 40 -5.43 18.21 9.83
C VAL A 40 -5.95 18.97 11.05
N GLY A 41 -5.87 18.35 12.25
CA GLY A 41 -6.30 19.02 13.49
C GLY A 41 -5.46 20.27 13.80
N ARG A 42 -4.14 20.18 13.67
CA ARG A 42 -3.23 21.33 13.85
C ARG A 42 -3.48 22.44 12.83
N ASP A 43 -3.67 22.05 11.58
CA ASP A 43 -3.98 22.98 10.49
C ASP A 43 -5.32 23.69 10.72
N ALA A 44 -6.35 22.96 11.17
CA ALA A 44 -7.65 23.52 11.47
C ALA A 44 -7.58 24.55 12.62
N LEU A 45 -6.81 24.27 13.67
CA LEU A 45 -6.58 25.21 14.77
C LEU A 45 -5.85 26.48 14.29
N SER A 46 -4.77 26.30 13.52
CA SER A 46 -4.01 27.43 12.96
C SER A 46 -4.88 28.30 12.06
N GLU A 47 -5.73 27.68 11.25
CA GLU A 47 -6.62 28.40 10.35
C GLU A 47 -7.75 29.10 11.08
N SER A 48 -8.31 28.47 12.10
CA SER A 48 -9.31 29.10 12.95
C SER A 48 -8.78 30.39 13.57
N ALA A 49 -7.54 30.38 14.05
CA ALA A 49 -6.89 31.57 14.59
C ALA A 49 -6.68 32.66 13.50
N LYS A 50 -6.23 32.27 12.31
CA LYS A 50 -6.07 33.21 11.17
C LYS A 50 -7.40 33.78 10.73
N ASN A 51 -8.43 32.95 10.63
CA ASN A 51 -9.77 33.37 10.23
C ASN A 51 -10.39 34.31 11.25
N ALA A 52 -10.18 34.07 12.55
CA ALA A 52 -10.61 34.99 13.60
C ALA A 52 -9.94 36.39 13.44
N THR A 53 -8.64 36.43 13.16
CA THR A 53 -7.93 37.68 12.90
C THR A 53 -8.48 38.41 11.66
N LEU A 54 -8.63 37.68 10.54
CA LEU A 54 -9.16 38.21 9.29
C LEU A 54 -10.60 38.73 9.45
N LEU A 55 -11.40 38.09 10.28
CA LEU A 55 -12.78 38.52 10.54
C LEU A 55 -12.83 39.88 11.25
N THR A 56 -11.84 40.21 12.06
CA THR A 56 -11.74 41.53 12.72
C THR A 56 -11.41 42.67 11.72
N GLU A 57 -10.90 42.34 10.55
CA GLU A 57 -10.56 43.27 9.48
C GLU A 57 -11.72 43.55 8.52
N VAL A 58 -12.80 42.76 8.56
CA VAL A 58 -13.99 42.89 7.72
C VAL A 58 -14.76 44.16 8.15
N ARG A 59 -14.93 45.09 7.19
CA ARG A 59 -15.58 46.39 7.41
C ARG A 59 -16.92 46.57 6.69
N ASP A 60 -17.10 45.85 5.58
CA ASP A 60 -18.29 45.94 4.75
C ASP A 60 -18.73 44.60 4.17
N VAL A 61 -19.81 44.60 3.38
CA VAL A 61 -20.40 43.40 2.78
C VAL A 61 -19.49 42.81 1.69
N GLN A 62 -18.69 43.66 1.01
CA GLN A 62 -17.76 43.17 0.00
C GLN A 62 -16.60 42.41 0.66
N ASP A 63 -16.05 42.96 1.75
CA ASP A 63 -15.02 42.32 2.55
C ASP A 63 -15.52 40.95 3.10
N LEU A 64 -16.77 40.91 3.58
CA LEU A 64 -17.38 39.67 4.06
C LEU A 64 -17.52 38.62 2.95
N THR A 65 -17.87 39.05 1.74
CA THR A 65 -18.00 38.14 0.60
C THR A 65 -16.63 37.62 0.17
N ALA A 66 -15.62 38.46 0.11
CA ALA A 66 -14.25 38.09 -0.18
C ALA A 66 -13.68 37.11 0.88
N PHE A 67 -13.92 37.37 2.17
CA PHE A 67 -13.54 36.50 3.27
C PHE A 67 -14.15 35.11 3.15
N ARG A 68 -15.46 34.99 2.86
CA ARG A 68 -16.15 33.74 2.63
C ARG A 68 -15.57 32.96 1.43
N GLY A 69 -15.29 33.68 0.33
CA GLY A 69 -14.67 33.06 -0.84
C GLY A 69 -13.30 32.48 -0.53
N LYS A 70 -12.48 33.20 0.23
CA LYS A 70 -11.16 32.75 0.65
C LYS A 70 -11.22 31.51 1.56
N ILE A 71 -12.15 31.49 2.51
CA ILE A 71 -12.36 30.29 3.37
C ILE A 71 -12.77 29.09 2.52
N ALA A 72 -13.73 29.24 1.60
CA ALA A 72 -14.20 28.16 0.75
C ALA A 72 -13.07 27.60 -0.14
N GLU A 73 -12.22 28.48 -0.70
CA GLU A 73 -11.06 28.07 -1.50
C GLU A 73 -10.04 27.30 -0.67
N THR A 74 -9.63 27.85 0.47
CA THR A 74 -8.67 27.20 1.37
C THR A 74 -9.18 25.85 1.86
N SER A 75 -10.47 25.74 2.20
CA SER A 75 -11.07 24.48 2.63
C SER A 75 -11.09 23.43 1.51
N SER A 76 -11.39 23.85 0.28
CA SER A 76 -11.36 22.97 -0.90
C SER A 76 -9.96 22.45 -1.19
N ASP A 77 -8.95 23.31 -1.16
CA ASP A 77 -7.55 22.93 -1.36
C ASP A 77 -7.06 21.95 -0.29
N LYS A 78 -7.41 22.19 0.97
CA LYS A 78 -7.07 21.31 2.09
C LYS A 78 -7.72 19.95 1.97
N TRP A 79 -8.99 19.90 1.61
CA TRP A 79 -9.70 18.63 1.38
C TRP A 79 -9.06 17.83 0.24
N SER A 80 -8.72 18.50 -0.85
CA SER A 80 -8.01 17.87 -1.98
C SER A 80 -6.66 17.29 -1.55
N ASN A 81 -5.87 18.05 -0.79
CA ASN A 81 -4.57 17.61 -0.31
C ASN A 81 -4.70 16.44 0.69
N TYR A 82 -5.66 16.50 1.61
CA TYR A 82 -5.93 15.40 2.53
C TYR A 82 -6.33 14.11 1.79
N SER A 83 -7.24 14.22 0.81
CA SER A 83 -7.67 13.08 0.01
C SER A 83 -6.51 12.44 -0.74
N LYS A 84 -5.61 13.25 -1.31
CA LYS A 84 -4.38 12.76 -1.95
C LYS A 84 -3.47 12.04 -0.96
N ALA A 85 -3.26 12.61 0.22
CA ALA A 85 -2.41 12.00 1.24
C ALA A 85 -2.98 10.67 1.76
N VAL A 86 -4.30 10.57 1.97
CA VAL A 86 -4.96 9.30 2.31
C VAL A 86 -4.80 8.27 1.19
N TYR A 87 -4.99 8.69 -0.05
CA TYR A 87 -4.80 7.82 -1.21
C TYR A 87 -3.36 7.30 -1.30
N GLU A 88 -2.36 8.15 -1.06
CA GLU A 88 -0.95 7.75 -1.04
C GLU A 88 -0.65 6.73 0.07
N VAL A 89 -1.21 6.91 1.26
CA VAL A 89 -1.08 5.92 2.35
C VAL A 89 -1.69 4.58 1.93
N ALA A 90 -2.88 4.59 1.33
CA ALA A 90 -3.53 3.38 0.85
C ALA A 90 -2.71 2.66 -0.22
N GLN A 91 -2.18 3.38 -1.20
CA GLN A 91 -1.32 2.84 -2.27
C GLN A 91 -0.02 2.25 -1.72
N GLN A 92 0.64 2.96 -0.81
CA GLN A 92 1.88 2.47 -0.19
C GLN A 92 1.62 1.22 0.66
N THR A 93 0.52 1.20 1.41
CA THR A 93 0.13 0.04 2.21
C THR A 93 -0.18 -1.16 1.32
N GLN A 94 -0.90 -0.97 0.22
CA GLN A 94 -1.19 -2.02 -0.75
C GLN A 94 0.10 -2.56 -1.38
N ALA A 95 1.05 -1.69 -1.74
CA ALA A 95 2.34 -2.12 -2.28
C ALA A 95 3.15 -2.93 -1.26
N GLN A 96 3.15 -2.54 0.01
CA GLN A 96 3.81 -3.28 1.09
C GLN A 96 3.19 -4.67 1.27
N TRP A 97 1.87 -4.77 1.27
CA TRP A 97 1.16 -6.06 1.33
C TRP A 97 1.49 -6.96 0.14
N SER A 98 1.48 -6.40 -1.08
CA SER A 98 1.84 -7.15 -2.28
C SER A 98 3.26 -7.71 -2.20
N ASN A 99 4.23 -6.88 -1.80
CA ASN A 99 5.62 -7.30 -1.65
C ASN A 99 5.80 -8.36 -0.56
N LEU A 100 5.08 -8.22 0.56
CA LEU A 100 5.10 -9.21 1.64
C LEU A 100 4.56 -10.55 1.17
N PHE A 101 3.45 -10.54 0.45
CA PHE A 101 2.84 -11.75 -0.10
C PHE A 101 3.76 -12.43 -1.12
N GLU A 102 4.38 -11.68 -2.03
CA GLU A 102 5.37 -12.20 -2.99
C GLU A 102 6.55 -12.86 -2.30
N ALA A 103 7.08 -12.20 -1.25
CA ALA A 103 8.20 -12.75 -0.49
C ALA A 103 7.83 -14.07 0.17
N GLN A 104 6.63 -14.18 0.75
CA GLN A 104 6.15 -15.40 1.38
C GLN A 104 5.92 -16.53 0.37
N VAL A 105 5.32 -16.24 -0.79
CA VAL A 105 5.15 -17.24 -1.85
C VAL A 105 6.50 -17.72 -2.36
N THR A 106 7.45 -16.84 -2.54
CA THR A 106 8.81 -17.18 -2.98
C THR A 106 9.50 -18.07 -1.95
N GLU A 107 9.38 -17.76 -0.66
CA GLU A 107 9.97 -18.56 0.41
C GLU A 107 9.30 -19.93 0.52
N LEU A 108 7.98 -19.99 0.43
CA LEU A 108 7.24 -21.25 0.40
C LEU A 108 7.71 -22.14 -0.76
N ASN A 109 7.82 -21.58 -1.97
CA ASN A 109 8.29 -22.34 -3.15
C ASN A 109 9.72 -22.86 -2.96
N LYS A 110 10.59 -22.05 -2.36
CA LYS A 110 11.96 -22.46 -2.03
C LYS A 110 11.97 -23.62 -1.02
N ASN A 111 11.19 -23.50 0.03
CA ASN A 111 11.10 -24.54 1.07
C ASN A 111 10.55 -25.86 0.51
N VAL A 112 9.53 -25.77 -0.36
CA VAL A 112 9.00 -26.96 -1.04
C VAL A 112 10.05 -27.57 -1.98
N ALA A 113 10.80 -26.77 -2.74
CA ALA A 113 11.87 -27.28 -3.60
C ALA A 113 12.96 -28.01 -2.78
N VAL A 114 13.39 -27.44 -1.65
CA VAL A 114 14.36 -28.09 -0.74
C VAL A 114 13.81 -29.40 -0.16
N ALA A 115 12.52 -29.40 0.22
CA ALA A 115 11.88 -30.64 0.73
C ALA A 115 11.82 -31.72 -0.34
N LEU A 116 11.51 -31.37 -1.60
CA LEU A 116 11.52 -32.28 -2.73
C LEU A 116 12.93 -32.81 -3.06
N ASP A 117 13.96 -31.95 -2.95
CA ASP A 117 15.35 -32.40 -3.13
C ASP A 117 15.81 -33.37 -2.05
N LYS A 118 15.41 -33.15 -0.82
CA LYS A 118 15.67 -34.11 0.28
C LYS A 118 14.91 -35.42 0.06
N ALA A 119 13.64 -35.36 -0.33
CA ALA A 119 12.83 -36.53 -0.64
C ALA A 119 13.42 -37.33 -1.80
N ALA A 120 13.92 -36.67 -2.85
CA ALA A 120 14.56 -37.31 -4.00
C ALA A 120 15.80 -38.16 -3.60
N LYS A 121 16.58 -37.65 -2.64
CA LYS A 121 17.79 -38.37 -2.15
C LYS A 121 17.49 -39.63 -1.32
N THR A 122 16.31 -39.71 -0.75
CA THR A 122 15.89 -40.83 0.14
C THR A 122 14.82 -41.71 -0.49
N ALA A 123 14.37 -41.38 -1.68
CA ALA A 123 13.29 -42.08 -2.36
C ALA A 123 13.79 -43.38 -3.03
N PRO A 124 12.94 -44.43 -3.11
CA PRO A 124 13.25 -45.66 -3.86
C PRO A 124 13.45 -45.36 -5.35
N ALA A 125 14.24 -46.21 -6.00
CA ALA A 125 14.48 -46.14 -7.44
C ALA A 125 13.16 -46.13 -8.22
N GLY A 126 13.00 -45.19 -9.17
CA GLY A 126 11.78 -45.03 -9.99
C GLY A 126 10.84 -43.90 -9.56
N THR A 127 11.10 -43.20 -8.46
CA THR A 127 10.32 -42.03 -8.01
C THR A 127 10.82 -40.71 -8.62
N ASP A 128 11.95 -40.73 -9.30
CA ASP A 128 12.61 -39.56 -9.90
C ASP A 128 11.70 -38.81 -10.87
N VAL A 129 10.93 -39.54 -11.68
CA VAL A 129 10.00 -38.98 -12.66
C VAL A 129 8.85 -38.24 -11.96
N ALA A 130 8.31 -38.77 -10.89
CA ALA A 130 7.24 -38.13 -10.14
C ALA A 130 7.73 -36.85 -9.44
N ILE A 131 8.93 -36.89 -8.84
CA ILE A 131 9.54 -35.71 -8.21
C ILE A 131 9.86 -34.64 -9.23
N ALA A 132 10.39 -35.01 -10.41
CA ALA A 132 10.65 -34.08 -11.50
C ALA A 132 9.36 -33.39 -12.01
N ALA A 133 8.27 -34.17 -12.15
CA ALA A 133 6.96 -33.64 -12.53
C ALA A 133 6.42 -32.63 -11.51
N ILE A 134 6.53 -32.93 -10.22
CA ILE A 134 6.11 -31.98 -9.16
C ILE A 134 6.97 -30.70 -9.19
N LYS A 135 8.29 -30.81 -9.32
CA LYS A 135 9.18 -29.64 -9.45
C LYS A 135 8.82 -28.79 -10.66
N SER A 136 8.58 -29.42 -11.81
CA SER A 136 8.17 -28.71 -13.03
C SER A 136 6.84 -27.97 -12.84
N SER A 137 5.86 -28.61 -12.16
CA SER A 137 4.56 -27.99 -11.86
C SER A 137 4.70 -26.79 -10.93
N ILE A 138 5.55 -26.88 -9.90
CA ILE A 138 5.81 -25.76 -8.98
C ILE A 138 6.51 -24.61 -9.71
N THR A 139 7.50 -24.91 -10.55
CA THR A 139 8.20 -23.89 -11.36
C THR A 139 7.24 -23.19 -12.30
N ALA A 140 6.37 -23.92 -12.98
CA ALA A 140 5.35 -23.36 -13.86
C ALA A 140 4.33 -22.48 -13.09
N ALA A 141 3.87 -22.95 -11.94
CA ALA A 141 2.97 -22.19 -11.07
C ALA A 141 3.63 -20.90 -10.54
N SER A 142 4.90 -20.95 -10.15
CA SER A 142 5.66 -19.78 -9.72
C SER A 142 5.83 -18.78 -10.85
N ALA A 143 6.18 -19.21 -12.05
CA ALA A 143 6.31 -18.34 -13.23
C ALA A 143 4.97 -17.68 -13.61
N ALA A 144 3.87 -18.42 -13.51
CA ALA A 144 2.52 -17.88 -13.75
C ALA A 144 2.15 -16.85 -12.68
N PHE A 145 2.46 -17.12 -11.41
CA PHE A 145 2.25 -16.18 -10.30
C PHE A 145 3.06 -14.89 -10.48
N ASP A 146 4.35 -15.00 -10.80
CA ASP A 146 5.23 -13.85 -11.06
C ASP A 146 4.70 -12.99 -12.22
N SER A 147 4.22 -13.63 -13.29
CA SER A 147 3.65 -12.94 -14.45
C SER A 147 2.36 -12.19 -14.07
N MET A 148 1.49 -12.83 -13.28
CA MET A 148 0.24 -12.23 -12.82
C MET A 148 0.49 -11.06 -11.87
N THR A 149 1.47 -11.19 -10.97
CA THR A 149 1.85 -10.14 -10.05
C THR A 149 2.46 -8.93 -10.78
N LYS A 150 3.32 -9.16 -11.77
CA LYS A 150 3.86 -8.09 -12.63
C LYS A 150 2.74 -7.37 -13.38
N ALA A 151 1.80 -8.09 -13.96
CA ALA A 151 0.65 -7.51 -14.63
C ALA A 151 -0.22 -6.68 -13.67
N ALA A 152 -0.50 -7.20 -12.47
CA ALA A 152 -1.26 -6.47 -11.44
C ALA A 152 -0.54 -5.17 -11.00
N LYS A 153 0.78 -5.22 -10.82
CA LYS A 153 1.59 -4.02 -10.51
C LYS A 153 1.55 -2.99 -11.63
N GLN A 154 1.61 -3.41 -12.90
CA GLN A 154 1.49 -2.51 -14.04
C GLN A 154 0.11 -1.84 -14.09
N VAL A 155 -0.96 -2.59 -13.88
CA VAL A 155 -2.32 -2.03 -13.80
C VAL A 155 -2.43 -1.04 -12.64
N ALA A 156 -1.92 -1.37 -11.47
CA ALA A 156 -1.92 -0.46 -10.31
C ALA A 156 -1.16 0.85 -10.61
N THR A 157 0.02 0.76 -11.22
CA THR A 157 0.83 1.94 -11.60
C THR A 157 0.10 2.79 -12.65
N PHE A 158 -0.54 2.16 -13.63
CA PHE A 158 -1.33 2.88 -14.64
C PHE A 158 -2.54 3.58 -14.03
N THR A 159 -3.25 2.91 -13.13
CA THR A 159 -4.40 3.48 -12.41
C THR A 159 -3.96 4.68 -11.55
N ASP A 160 -2.86 4.54 -10.81
CA ASP A 160 -2.29 5.62 -9.99
C ASP A 160 -1.92 6.85 -10.83
N ALA A 161 -1.25 6.64 -11.97
CA ALA A 161 -0.90 7.71 -12.90
C ALA A 161 -2.15 8.44 -13.44
N ASN A 162 -3.20 7.70 -13.79
CA ASN A 162 -4.45 8.26 -14.29
C ASN A 162 -5.20 9.04 -13.21
N VAL A 163 -5.26 8.53 -11.96
CA VAL A 163 -5.87 9.24 -10.84
C VAL A 163 -5.14 10.55 -10.54
N LYS A 164 -3.81 10.52 -10.53
CA LYS A 164 -2.99 11.73 -10.34
C LYS A 164 -3.19 12.75 -11.46
N ALA A 165 -3.22 12.30 -12.71
CA ALA A 165 -3.47 13.14 -13.87
C ALA A 165 -4.87 13.79 -13.81
N ALA A 166 -5.91 13.00 -13.50
CA ALA A 166 -7.27 13.50 -13.34
C ALA A 166 -7.39 14.54 -12.22
N ALA A 167 -6.78 14.28 -11.07
CA ALA A 167 -6.75 15.22 -9.95
C ALA A 167 -6.06 16.53 -10.31
N THR A 168 -4.96 16.48 -11.08
CA THR A 168 -4.24 17.65 -11.56
C THR A 168 -5.08 18.45 -12.57
N ALA A 169 -5.71 17.77 -13.52
CA ALA A 169 -6.57 18.39 -14.52
C ALA A 169 -7.79 19.09 -13.88
N THR A 170 -8.42 18.45 -12.90
CA THR A 170 -9.56 19.02 -12.16
C THR A 170 -9.13 20.29 -11.41
N THR A 171 -7.97 20.26 -10.75
CA THR A 171 -7.43 21.43 -10.03
C THR A 171 -7.12 22.59 -10.99
N ALA A 172 -6.57 22.28 -12.17
CA ALA A 172 -6.29 23.28 -13.20
C ALA A 172 -7.58 23.88 -13.78
N ALA A 173 -8.59 23.07 -14.06
CA ALA A 173 -9.89 23.51 -14.57
C ALA A 173 -10.62 24.45 -13.58
N VAL A 174 -10.60 24.12 -12.29
CA VAL A 174 -11.18 24.98 -11.25
C VAL A 174 -10.46 26.32 -11.17
N LYS A 175 -9.12 26.35 -11.29
CA LYS A 175 -8.35 27.59 -11.31
C LYS A 175 -8.59 28.44 -12.56
N SER A 176 -8.79 27.83 -13.73
CA SER A 176 -9.09 28.57 -14.98
C SER A 176 -10.50 29.13 -15.02
N ALA A 177 -11.48 28.45 -14.42
CA ALA A 177 -12.85 28.92 -14.34
C ALA A 177 -13.05 30.13 -13.39
N LYS A 178 -12.04 30.43 -12.56
CA LYS A 178 -12.06 31.59 -11.61
C LYS A 178 -11.39 32.86 -12.16
N LYS A 179 -10.82 32.81 -13.37
CA LYS A 179 -10.32 33.99 -14.10
C LYS A 179 -11.35 34.52 -15.07
#